data_4ad14adbabe646f6df55d472b6ff56a1
#
_entry.id   4ad14adbabe646f6df55d472b6ff56a1
#
_cell.length_a   1.000
_cell.length_b   1.000
_cell.length_c   1.000
_cell.angle_alpha   90.00
_cell.angle_beta   90.00
_cell.angle_gamma   90.00
#
_symmetry.space_group_name_H-M   'P 1'
#
loop_
_entity.id
_entity.type
_entity.pdbx_description
1 polymer ?
#
loop_
_entity_poly.entity_id
_entity_poly.type
_entity_poly.pdbx_seq_one_letter_code
_entity_poly.pdbx_strand_id
1 'polypeptide(L)'
;NIKTHEVDLNESTLPDVYVDGAWVRWVFAFVKQPRTLLSDIARSIKPGGTLVLHEYFDYSTWQVVPKSVEVEEFVHEVMKSWRDEGGEPNIGLDLPRWLNELGFTIKTLNPIIDVIAPFSYQWQWLKTFLHVGLRRLVDLGRVSPERAQEIQQAFDAREADPCALMFTPGVLEIIATR
;
A
#
# COMPACT_ATOMS: atom_id res chain seq x y z
N ASN A 1 1.69 -25.21 12.93
CA ASN A 1 1.63 -24.40 14.15
C ASN A 1 1.89 -22.95 13.78
N ILE A 2 1.01 -22.02 14.21
CA ILE A 2 1.17 -20.58 14.04
C ILE A 2 1.53 -20.01 15.42
N LYS A 3 2.53 -19.12 15.45
CA LYS A 3 2.82 -18.25 16.59
C LYS A 3 2.53 -16.81 16.19
N THR A 4 1.84 -16.07 17.02
CA THR A 4 1.54 -14.65 16.82
C THR A 4 2.38 -13.82 17.79
N HIS A 5 2.84 -12.66 17.31
CA HIS A 5 3.55 -11.66 18.09
C HIS A 5 2.87 -10.31 17.87
N GLU A 6 2.57 -9.60 18.93
CA GLU A 6 2.11 -8.21 18.86
C GLU A 6 3.33 -7.30 18.98
N VAL A 7 3.60 -6.52 17.94
CA VAL A 7 4.80 -5.67 17.84
C VAL A 7 4.42 -4.34 17.20
N ASP A 8 4.79 -3.24 17.84
CA ASP A 8 4.77 -1.91 17.18
C ASP A 8 6.03 -1.76 16.32
N LEU A 9 5.86 -1.76 15.00
CA LEU A 9 6.96 -1.69 14.04
C LEU A 9 7.68 -0.32 14.00
N ASN A 10 7.16 0.70 14.68
CA ASN A 10 7.80 2.01 14.81
C ASN A 10 8.66 2.13 16.08
N GLU A 11 8.46 1.28 17.08
CA GLU A 11 9.07 1.42 18.40
C GLU A 11 9.81 0.17 18.87
N SER A 12 9.46 -1.00 18.33
CA SER A 12 9.97 -2.29 18.80
C SER A 12 10.84 -2.98 17.77
N THR A 13 11.81 -3.76 18.25
CA THR A 13 12.56 -4.70 17.41
C THR A 13 11.71 -5.92 17.11
N LEU A 14 11.90 -6.52 15.93
CA LEU A 14 11.28 -7.80 15.60
C LEU A 14 11.74 -8.90 16.56
N PRO A 15 10.91 -9.93 16.80
CA PRO A 15 11.33 -11.11 17.57
C PRO A 15 12.61 -11.71 17.01
N ASP A 16 13.48 -12.22 17.90
CA ASP A 16 14.69 -12.94 17.48
C ASP A 16 14.31 -14.32 16.93
N VAL A 17 14.08 -14.35 15.63
CA VAL A 17 13.68 -15.54 14.87
C VAL A 17 14.59 -15.71 13.67
N TYR A 18 14.77 -16.96 13.23
CA TYR A 18 15.57 -17.31 12.07
C TYR A 18 14.71 -18.13 11.10
N VAL A 19 14.25 -17.48 10.01
CA VAL A 19 13.25 -18.03 9.10
C VAL A 19 13.82 -18.29 7.70
N ASP A 20 13.21 -19.24 6.99
CA ASP A 20 13.57 -19.57 5.61
C ASP A 20 12.99 -18.58 4.62
N GLY A 21 11.96 -17.80 5.02
CA GLY A 21 11.39 -16.75 4.22
C GLY A 21 10.49 -15.82 5.00
N ALA A 22 10.27 -14.63 4.45
CA ALA A 22 9.35 -13.64 4.97
C ALA A 22 8.48 -13.08 3.84
N TRP A 23 7.26 -12.72 4.16
CA TRP A 23 6.35 -12.04 3.27
C TRP A 23 5.77 -10.81 3.95
N VAL A 24 5.87 -9.66 3.27
CA VAL A 24 5.40 -8.38 3.76
C VAL A 24 4.53 -7.72 2.69
N ARG A 25 3.37 -7.25 3.09
CA ARG A 25 2.44 -6.58 2.18
C ARG A 25 1.82 -5.37 2.85
N TRP A 26 1.97 -4.20 2.19
CA TRP A 26 1.39 -2.94 2.62
C TRP A 26 1.75 -2.55 4.06
N VAL A 27 3.03 -2.66 4.39
CA VAL A 27 3.57 -2.31 5.71
C VAL A 27 4.52 -1.12 5.61
N PHE A 28 5.45 -1.16 4.65
CA PHE A 28 6.51 -0.17 4.57
C PHE A 28 6.01 1.24 4.28
N ALA A 29 4.88 1.37 3.59
CA ALA A 29 4.25 2.67 3.32
C ALA A 29 3.81 3.43 4.59
N PHE A 30 3.66 2.73 5.73
CA PHE A 30 3.09 3.28 6.96
C PHE A 30 4.06 3.39 8.12
N VAL A 31 5.29 2.88 8.00
CA VAL A 31 6.29 2.93 9.06
C VAL A 31 7.19 4.15 8.91
N LYS A 32 7.56 4.76 10.04
CA LYS A 32 8.41 5.96 10.06
C LYS A 32 9.87 5.68 9.73
N GLN A 33 10.33 4.44 9.96
CA GLN A 33 11.71 4.02 9.73
C GLN A 33 11.78 2.75 8.86
N PRO A 34 11.32 2.83 7.60
CA PRO A 34 11.18 1.64 6.74
C PRO A 34 12.51 0.94 6.48
N ARG A 35 13.61 1.69 6.38
CA ARG A 35 14.94 1.13 6.15
C ARG A 35 15.45 0.33 7.37
N THR A 36 15.17 0.78 8.58
CA THR A 36 15.48 0.05 9.80
C THR A 36 14.69 -1.25 9.87
N LEU A 37 13.37 -1.19 9.62
CA LEU A 37 12.52 -2.37 9.57
C LEU A 37 13.02 -3.39 8.53
N LEU A 38 13.41 -2.94 7.34
CA LEU A 38 13.93 -3.83 6.31
C LEU A 38 15.25 -4.51 6.76
N SER A 39 16.12 -3.78 7.47
CA SER A 39 17.36 -4.34 8.04
C SER A 39 17.06 -5.41 9.11
N ASP A 40 16.04 -5.19 9.92
CA ASP A 40 15.62 -6.13 10.95
C ASP A 40 15.04 -7.42 10.34
N ILE A 41 14.18 -7.28 9.33
CA ILE A 41 13.67 -8.41 8.54
C ILE A 41 14.83 -9.17 7.89
N ALA A 42 15.78 -8.45 7.29
CA ALA A 42 16.94 -9.07 6.65
C ALA A 42 17.74 -9.92 7.65
N ARG A 43 17.97 -9.44 8.87
CA ARG A 43 18.69 -10.22 9.89
C ARG A 43 17.96 -11.51 10.26
N SER A 44 16.64 -11.50 10.23
CA SER A 44 15.80 -12.67 10.57
C SER A 44 15.75 -13.74 9.48
N ILE A 45 16.16 -13.43 8.24
CA ILE A 45 16.13 -14.39 7.13
C ILE A 45 17.47 -15.14 7.05
N LYS A 46 17.43 -16.47 6.94
CA LYS A 46 18.62 -17.31 6.75
C LYS A 46 19.35 -17.00 5.44
N PRO A 47 20.68 -17.24 5.33
CA PRO A 47 21.37 -17.27 4.06
C PRO A 47 20.66 -18.19 3.06
N GLY A 48 20.39 -17.73 1.84
CA GLY A 48 19.59 -18.42 0.82
C GLY A 48 18.08 -18.34 1.02
N GLY A 49 17.60 -17.72 2.10
CA GLY A 49 16.17 -17.51 2.33
C GLY A 49 15.55 -16.45 1.44
N THR A 50 14.24 -16.46 1.33
CA THR A 50 13.48 -15.63 0.40
C THR A 50 12.70 -14.53 1.11
N LEU A 51 12.74 -13.31 0.59
CA LEU A 51 11.89 -12.19 0.98
C LEU A 51 10.95 -11.84 -0.18
N VAL A 52 9.66 -11.78 0.12
CA VAL A 52 8.61 -11.33 -0.82
C VAL A 52 8.01 -10.05 -0.27
N LEU A 53 8.01 -8.98 -1.07
CA LEU A 53 7.42 -7.70 -0.74
C LEU A 53 6.33 -7.36 -1.75
N HIS A 54 5.20 -6.85 -1.27
CA HIS A 54 4.15 -6.23 -2.06
C HIS A 54 3.89 -4.83 -1.49
N GLU A 55 4.46 -3.82 -2.13
CA GLU A 55 4.36 -2.43 -1.67
C GLU A 55 3.98 -1.50 -2.82
N TYR A 56 3.31 -0.41 -2.52
CA TYR A 56 2.95 0.55 -3.55
C TYR A 56 4.19 1.21 -4.15
N PHE A 57 4.22 1.30 -5.49
CA PHE A 57 5.23 2.05 -6.23
C PHE A 57 4.65 3.31 -6.88
N ASP A 58 3.35 3.32 -7.15
CA ASP A 58 2.63 4.50 -7.59
C ASP A 58 1.16 4.41 -7.14
N TYR A 59 0.85 5.11 -6.05
CA TYR A 59 -0.50 5.14 -5.52
C TYR A 59 -1.44 6.02 -6.35
N SER A 60 -0.89 6.97 -7.13
CA SER A 60 -1.66 7.87 -7.98
C SER A 60 -2.25 7.20 -9.22
N THR A 61 -1.85 5.96 -9.52
CA THR A 61 -2.50 5.16 -10.56
C THR A 61 -3.95 4.81 -10.24
N TRP A 62 -4.37 4.93 -8.98
CA TRP A 62 -5.77 4.76 -8.62
C TRP A 62 -6.62 5.86 -9.25
N GLN A 63 -7.30 5.51 -10.30
CA GLN A 63 -8.12 6.42 -11.11
C GLN A 63 -9.39 5.70 -11.56
N VAL A 64 -10.44 6.48 -11.83
CA VAL A 64 -11.69 5.96 -12.40
C VAL A 64 -11.92 6.53 -13.81
N VAL A 65 -12.58 5.76 -14.66
CA VAL A 65 -12.98 6.15 -16.01
C VAL A 65 -14.49 5.95 -16.13
N PRO A 66 -15.25 6.98 -16.55
CA PRO A 66 -14.83 8.34 -16.83
C PRO A 66 -14.16 9.03 -15.64
N LYS A 67 -13.23 9.95 -15.95
CA LYS A 67 -12.47 10.69 -14.94
C LYS A 67 -13.38 11.37 -13.89
N SER A 68 -12.99 11.34 -12.62
CA SER A 68 -13.62 12.07 -11.53
C SER A 68 -12.57 12.84 -10.74
N VAL A 69 -12.71 14.16 -10.74
CA VAL A 69 -11.83 15.05 -9.99
C VAL A 69 -11.98 14.85 -8.47
N GLU A 70 -13.17 14.44 -8.02
CA GLU A 70 -13.47 14.15 -6.62
C GLU A 70 -12.69 12.91 -6.13
N VAL A 71 -12.67 11.85 -6.95
CA VAL A 71 -11.90 10.63 -6.62
C VAL A 71 -10.39 10.90 -6.65
N GLU A 72 -9.92 11.71 -7.61
CA GLU A 72 -8.50 12.13 -7.65
C GLU A 72 -8.11 12.95 -6.42
N GLU A 73 -8.98 13.86 -5.97
CA GLU A 73 -8.77 14.63 -4.75
C GLU A 73 -8.65 13.70 -3.54
N PHE A 74 -9.54 12.71 -3.42
CA PHE A 74 -9.46 11.71 -2.35
C PHE A 74 -8.11 11.00 -2.35
N VAL A 75 -7.66 10.48 -3.49
CA VAL A 75 -6.37 9.78 -3.62
C VAL A 75 -5.22 10.70 -3.21
N HIS A 76 -5.25 11.95 -3.67
CA HIS A 76 -4.24 12.95 -3.32
C HIS A 76 -4.18 13.22 -1.81
N GLU A 77 -5.33 13.45 -1.17
CA GLU A 77 -5.40 13.73 0.27
C GLU A 77 -5.01 12.52 1.12
N VAL A 78 -5.32 11.30 0.67
CA VAL A 78 -4.82 10.06 1.31
C VAL A 78 -3.30 10.01 1.28
N MET A 79 -2.68 10.18 0.10
CA MET A 79 -1.23 10.16 -0.05
C MET A 79 -0.55 11.23 0.81
N LYS A 80 -1.13 12.43 0.83
CA LYS A 80 -0.64 13.53 1.66
C LYS A 80 -0.76 13.22 3.15
N SER A 81 -1.89 12.63 3.58
CA SER A 81 -2.09 12.25 4.98
C SER A 81 -1.03 11.24 5.47
N TRP A 82 -0.67 10.27 4.65
CA TRP A 82 0.36 9.29 5.00
C TRP A 82 1.75 9.93 5.12
N ARG A 83 2.10 10.84 4.20
CA ARG A 83 3.40 11.56 4.26
C ARG A 83 3.50 12.46 5.49
N ASP A 84 2.41 13.13 5.85
CA ASP A 84 2.38 13.99 7.05
C ASP A 84 2.52 13.17 8.36
N GLU A 85 2.18 11.88 8.33
CA GLU A 85 2.38 10.94 9.45
C GLU A 85 3.75 10.24 9.40
N GLY A 86 4.59 10.56 8.41
CA GLY A 86 5.95 10.03 8.25
C GLY A 86 6.05 8.76 7.41
N GLY A 87 4.97 8.36 6.75
CA GLY A 87 4.95 7.27 5.77
C GLY A 87 5.32 7.74 4.35
N GLU A 88 5.48 6.79 3.43
CA GLU A 88 5.68 7.08 2.00
C GLU A 88 4.83 6.13 1.15
N PRO A 89 3.77 6.65 0.49
CA PRO A 89 2.88 5.83 -0.33
C PRO A 89 3.57 5.15 -1.52
N ASN A 90 4.71 5.67 -1.98
CA ASN A 90 5.42 5.11 -3.13
C ASN A 90 6.72 4.40 -2.72
N ILE A 91 6.80 3.93 -1.49
CA ILE A 91 7.99 3.29 -0.87
C ILE A 91 8.56 2.13 -1.69
N GLY A 92 7.73 1.46 -2.48
CA GLY A 92 8.14 0.36 -3.35
C GLY A 92 9.30 0.69 -4.29
N LEU A 93 9.48 1.97 -4.65
CA LEU A 93 10.58 2.43 -5.51
C LEU A 93 11.94 2.43 -4.83
N ASP A 94 11.99 2.59 -3.50
CA ASP A 94 13.24 2.60 -2.73
C ASP A 94 13.71 1.20 -2.32
N LEU A 95 12.78 0.27 -2.14
CA LEU A 95 13.06 -1.06 -1.61
C LEU A 95 14.09 -1.87 -2.44
N PRO A 96 14.08 -1.84 -3.79
CA PRO A 96 15.07 -2.60 -4.58
C PRO A 96 16.51 -2.19 -4.28
N ARG A 97 16.76 -0.88 -4.15
CA ARG A 97 18.08 -0.36 -3.81
C ARG A 97 18.51 -0.80 -2.41
N TRP A 98 17.62 -0.67 -1.42
CA TRP A 98 17.94 -1.05 -0.04
C TRP A 98 18.16 -2.55 0.12
N LEU A 99 17.41 -3.38 -0.61
CA LEU A 99 17.63 -4.83 -0.64
C LEU A 99 19.03 -5.18 -1.16
N ASN A 100 19.45 -4.54 -2.26
CA ASN A 100 20.79 -4.75 -2.81
C ASN A 100 21.89 -4.32 -1.81
N GLU A 101 21.74 -3.17 -1.14
CA GLU A 101 22.66 -2.70 -0.10
C GLU A 101 22.74 -3.68 1.10
N LEU A 102 21.66 -4.42 1.38
CA LEU A 102 21.61 -5.47 2.44
C LEU A 102 22.07 -6.85 1.96
N GLY A 103 22.59 -6.94 0.73
CA GLY A 103 23.15 -8.18 0.17
C GLY A 103 22.13 -9.13 -0.42
N PHE A 104 20.87 -8.70 -0.65
CA PHE A 104 19.90 -9.51 -1.37
C PHE A 104 20.14 -9.47 -2.88
N THR A 105 19.87 -10.60 -3.52
CA THR A 105 19.76 -10.70 -4.98
C THR A 105 18.30 -10.65 -5.37
N ILE A 106 17.89 -9.62 -6.12
CA ILE A 106 16.53 -9.51 -6.63
C ILE A 106 16.31 -10.52 -7.74
N LYS A 107 15.26 -11.33 -7.62
CA LYS A 107 14.86 -12.34 -8.60
C LYS A 107 13.70 -11.87 -9.47
N THR A 108 12.78 -11.08 -8.89
CA THR A 108 11.59 -10.61 -9.58
C THR A 108 11.31 -9.17 -9.18
N LEU A 109 10.98 -8.33 -10.16
CA LEU A 109 10.32 -7.05 -10.03
C LEU A 109 9.11 -7.08 -10.95
N ASN A 110 7.92 -7.21 -10.40
CA ASN A 110 6.70 -7.34 -11.18
C ASN A 110 5.69 -6.26 -10.75
N PRO A 111 5.35 -5.30 -11.64
CA PRO A 111 4.30 -4.33 -11.37
C PRO A 111 2.93 -5.01 -11.49
N ILE A 112 2.08 -4.76 -10.50
CA ILE A 112 0.70 -5.25 -10.43
C ILE A 112 -0.19 -4.03 -10.46
N ILE A 113 -0.91 -3.84 -11.57
CA ILE A 113 -1.96 -2.84 -11.76
C ILE A 113 -3.09 -3.54 -12.50
N ASP A 114 -4.27 -3.54 -11.90
CA ASP A 114 -5.46 -4.11 -12.52
C ASP A 114 -6.35 -3.02 -13.09
N VAL A 115 -7.02 -3.32 -14.20
CA VAL A 115 -8.14 -2.55 -14.74
C VAL A 115 -9.40 -3.33 -14.42
N ILE A 116 -10.25 -2.77 -13.59
CA ILE A 116 -11.40 -3.45 -13.00
C ILE A 116 -12.71 -2.73 -13.31
N ALA A 117 -13.79 -3.48 -13.35
CA ALA A 117 -15.14 -2.98 -13.59
C ALA A 117 -15.99 -3.07 -12.31
N PRO A 118 -17.10 -2.31 -12.19
CA PRO A 118 -17.90 -2.22 -10.97
C PRO A 118 -18.42 -3.55 -10.43
N PHE A 119 -18.65 -4.55 -11.28
CA PHE A 119 -19.12 -5.88 -10.88
C PHE A 119 -17.99 -6.83 -10.44
N SER A 120 -16.71 -6.41 -10.47
CA SER A 120 -15.58 -7.25 -10.06
C SER A 120 -15.43 -7.26 -8.54
N TYR A 121 -14.90 -8.37 -8.00
CA TYR A 121 -14.61 -8.48 -6.57
C TYR A 121 -13.61 -7.42 -6.09
N GLN A 122 -12.62 -7.12 -6.92
CA GLN A 122 -11.57 -6.15 -6.61
C GLN A 122 -12.12 -4.73 -6.41
N TRP A 123 -13.22 -4.36 -7.08
CA TRP A 123 -13.90 -3.08 -6.88
C TRP A 123 -14.31 -2.86 -5.43
N GLN A 124 -14.76 -3.93 -4.75
CA GLN A 124 -15.23 -3.84 -3.37
C GLN A 124 -14.11 -3.48 -2.39
N TRP A 125 -12.88 -3.91 -2.65
CA TRP A 125 -11.74 -3.53 -1.84
C TRP A 125 -11.51 -2.00 -1.88
N LEU A 126 -11.43 -1.42 -3.08
CA LEU A 126 -11.20 0.03 -3.24
C LEU A 126 -12.41 0.86 -2.78
N LYS A 127 -13.65 0.39 -3.00
CA LYS A 127 -14.86 0.98 -2.45
C LYS A 127 -14.82 1.05 -0.93
N THR A 128 -14.49 -0.06 -0.28
CA THR A 128 -14.37 -0.11 1.18
C THR A 128 -13.29 0.82 1.68
N PHE A 129 -12.14 0.84 1.01
CA PHE A 129 -11.03 1.72 1.36
C PHE A 129 -11.41 3.20 1.22
N LEU A 130 -12.07 3.61 0.13
CA LEU A 130 -12.56 4.98 -0.06
C LEU A 130 -13.51 5.37 1.09
N HIS A 131 -14.45 4.50 1.42
CA HIS A 131 -15.43 4.76 2.47
C HIS A 131 -14.80 4.97 3.85
N VAL A 132 -13.83 4.11 4.24
CA VAL A 132 -13.09 4.23 5.50
C VAL A 132 -12.15 5.43 5.46
N GLY A 133 -11.47 5.63 4.33
CA GLY A 133 -10.52 6.73 4.13
C GLY A 133 -11.17 8.09 4.19
N LEU A 134 -12.36 8.27 3.62
CA LEU A 134 -13.12 9.53 3.72
C LEU A 134 -13.43 9.90 5.16
N ARG A 135 -13.88 8.94 5.98
CA ARG A 135 -14.11 9.18 7.42
C ARG A 135 -12.84 9.65 8.10
N ARG A 136 -11.72 8.96 7.86
CA ARG A 136 -10.43 9.36 8.43
C ARG A 136 -10.00 10.76 7.98
N LEU A 137 -10.17 11.11 6.71
CA LEU A 137 -9.83 12.45 6.21
C LEU A 137 -10.68 13.55 6.86
N VAL A 138 -11.96 13.27 7.14
CA VAL A 138 -12.85 14.17 7.88
C VAL A 138 -12.37 14.31 9.33
N ASP A 139 -12.08 13.20 10.02
CA ASP A 139 -11.59 13.20 11.40
C ASP A 139 -10.26 13.95 11.54
N LEU A 140 -9.41 13.92 10.52
CA LEU A 140 -8.16 14.67 10.43
C LEU A 140 -8.35 16.14 10.00
N GLY A 141 -9.58 16.57 9.69
CA GLY A 141 -9.89 17.93 9.23
C GLY A 141 -9.33 18.28 7.84
N ARG A 142 -9.01 17.27 7.02
CA ARG A 142 -8.44 17.45 5.66
C ARG A 142 -9.51 17.66 4.60
N VAL A 143 -10.67 17.09 4.82
CA VAL A 143 -11.83 17.15 3.94
C VAL A 143 -13.04 17.50 4.83
N SER A 144 -13.90 18.43 4.38
CA SER A 144 -15.14 18.68 5.11
C SER A 144 -16.13 17.53 4.98
N PRO A 145 -17.08 17.37 5.93
CA PRO A 145 -18.13 16.34 5.81
C PRO A 145 -18.93 16.45 4.51
N GLU A 146 -19.24 17.68 4.07
CA GLU A 146 -19.98 17.94 2.83
C GLU A 146 -19.15 17.50 1.62
N ARG A 147 -17.84 17.85 1.60
CA ARG A 147 -16.95 17.43 0.51
C ARG A 147 -16.74 15.92 0.46
N ALA A 148 -16.63 15.27 1.63
CA ALA A 148 -16.58 13.81 1.71
C ALA A 148 -17.83 13.15 1.11
N GLN A 149 -19.02 13.73 1.33
CA GLN A 149 -20.25 13.27 0.74
C GLN A 149 -20.26 13.44 -0.79
N GLU A 150 -19.77 14.56 -1.31
CA GLU A 150 -19.64 14.79 -2.76
C GLU A 150 -18.70 13.76 -3.42
N ILE A 151 -17.56 13.48 -2.79
CA ILE A 151 -16.61 12.46 -3.27
C ILE A 151 -17.27 11.07 -3.26
N GLN A 152 -17.98 10.72 -2.20
CA GLN A 152 -18.70 9.45 -2.13
C GLN A 152 -19.75 9.33 -3.25
N GLN A 153 -20.55 10.37 -3.47
CA GLN A 153 -21.56 10.39 -4.54
C GLN A 153 -20.93 10.27 -5.94
N ALA A 154 -19.80 10.93 -6.15
CA ALA A 154 -19.06 10.83 -7.41
C ALA A 154 -18.54 9.39 -7.66
N PHE A 155 -18.06 8.72 -6.62
CA PHE A 155 -17.65 7.31 -6.70
C PHE A 155 -18.84 6.39 -6.94
N ASP A 156 -19.95 6.57 -6.22
CA ASP A 156 -21.18 5.77 -6.38
C ASP A 156 -21.77 5.91 -7.80
N ALA A 157 -21.67 7.12 -8.39
CA ALA A 157 -22.07 7.33 -9.78
C ALA A 157 -21.20 6.54 -10.78
N ARG A 158 -19.90 6.34 -10.49
CA ARG A 158 -19.03 5.46 -11.30
C ARG A 158 -19.36 4.00 -11.09
N GLU A 159 -19.65 3.58 -9.85
CA GLU A 159 -20.09 2.20 -9.57
C GLU A 159 -21.41 1.85 -10.27
N ALA A 160 -22.31 2.80 -10.40
CA ALA A 160 -23.60 2.61 -11.08
C ALA A 160 -23.48 2.59 -12.62
N ASP A 161 -22.37 3.06 -13.19
CA ASP A 161 -22.11 3.03 -14.64
C ASP A 161 -21.49 1.69 -15.05
N PRO A 162 -22.21 0.83 -15.80
CA PRO A 162 -21.69 -0.48 -16.21
C PRO A 162 -20.48 -0.39 -17.16
N CYS A 163 -20.22 0.76 -17.73
CA CYS A 163 -19.08 1.01 -18.62
C CYS A 163 -17.90 1.65 -17.88
N ALA A 164 -18.04 1.96 -16.60
CA ALA A 164 -16.95 2.51 -15.83
C ALA A 164 -15.82 1.50 -15.64
N LEU A 165 -14.61 2.03 -15.55
CA LEU A 165 -13.41 1.27 -15.20
C LEU A 165 -12.70 1.93 -14.03
N MET A 166 -11.91 1.17 -13.31
CA MET A 166 -11.01 1.68 -12.29
C MET A 166 -9.64 1.03 -12.44
N PHE A 167 -8.59 1.84 -12.37
CA PHE A 167 -7.22 1.38 -12.24
C PHE A 167 -6.89 1.26 -10.76
N THR A 168 -6.29 0.14 -10.35
CA THR A 168 -5.87 -0.03 -8.96
C THR A 168 -4.61 0.78 -8.65
N PRO A 169 -4.32 1.10 -7.36
CA PRO A 169 -2.99 1.56 -6.98
C PRO A 169 -1.91 0.59 -7.47
N GLY A 170 -0.83 1.13 -8.03
CA GLY A 170 0.29 0.33 -8.52
C GLY A 170 1.07 -0.31 -7.37
N VAL A 171 1.12 -1.64 -7.36
CA VAL A 171 1.88 -2.45 -6.39
C VAL A 171 3.08 -3.06 -7.07
N LEU A 172 4.25 -2.98 -6.45
CA LEU A 172 5.46 -3.69 -6.89
C LEU A 172 5.61 -4.96 -6.08
N GLU A 173 5.54 -6.10 -6.76
CA GLU A 173 6.00 -7.37 -6.22
C GLU A 173 7.51 -7.45 -6.37
N ILE A 174 8.20 -7.65 -5.24
CA ILE A 174 9.65 -7.85 -5.20
C ILE A 174 9.91 -9.23 -4.58
N ILE A 175 10.58 -10.10 -5.32
CA ILE A 175 11.09 -11.37 -4.77
C ILE A 175 12.61 -11.30 -4.75
N ALA A 176 13.19 -11.46 -3.58
CA ALA A 176 14.63 -11.38 -3.37
C ALA A 176 15.14 -12.54 -2.52
N THR A 177 16.37 -12.96 -2.76
CA THR A 177 17.05 -14.02 -2.00
C THR A 177 18.26 -13.43 -1.28
N ARG A 178 18.39 -13.80 0.00
CA ARG A 178 19.50 -13.37 0.85
C ARG A 178 20.80 -14.15 0.56
#